data_81edeaa8a899da469631ae58855df32e
#
_entry.id   81edeaa8a899da469631ae58855df32e
#
_cell.length_a   1.000
_cell.length_b   1.000
_cell.length_c   1.000
_cell.angle_alpha   90.00
_cell.angle_beta   90.00
_cell.angle_gamma   90.00
#
_symmetry.space_group_name_H-M   'P 1'
#
loop_
_entity.id
_entity.type
_entity.pdbx_description
1 polymer ?
#
loop_
_entity_poly.entity_id
_entity_poly.type
_entity_poly.pdbx_seq_one_letter_code
_entity_poly.pdbx_strand_id
1 'polypeptide(L)'
;SIDRSRIEEIALDIIDLSGQPRKDEGSAALESAEIWTLIGGWKGLEALENNCAVLIDLAFYVQQWYPEAVATTEQLRLSAREIEWHISRLKIAHQTGKLEDTIPMYAQRAVATYYLMTRQVVALYEQGNVAMLAELQRVI
;
A
#
# COMPACT_ATOMS: atom_id res chain seq x y z
N SER A 1 -10.75 5.78 8.35
CA SER A 1 -9.65 5.74 7.38
C SER A 1 -8.35 6.20 8.01
N ILE A 2 -7.25 5.74 7.48
CA ILE A 2 -5.92 6.12 7.96
C ILE A 2 -5.49 7.42 7.28
N ASP A 3 -4.94 8.35 8.06
CA ASP A 3 -4.40 9.60 7.53
C ASP A 3 -3.26 9.31 6.54
N ARG A 4 -3.36 9.88 5.34
CA ARG A 4 -2.40 9.69 4.25
C ARG A 4 -0.97 10.11 4.64
N SER A 5 -0.83 11.19 5.41
CA SER A 5 0.50 11.66 5.84
C SER A 5 1.16 10.67 6.79
N ARG A 6 0.39 9.99 7.62
CA ARG A 6 0.89 8.95 8.53
C ARG A 6 1.36 7.73 7.77
N ILE A 7 0.60 7.32 6.76
CA ILE A 7 0.98 6.22 5.85
C ILE A 7 2.32 6.51 5.20
N GLU A 8 2.49 7.70 4.67
CA GLU A 8 3.73 8.11 4.01
C GLU A 8 4.91 8.12 4.98
N GLU A 9 4.72 8.68 6.18
CA GLU A 9 5.76 8.70 7.21
C GLU A 9 6.25 7.30 7.57
N ILE A 10 5.32 6.37 7.77
CA ILE A 10 5.65 4.98 8.10
C ILE A 10 6.38 4.30 6.95
N ALA A 11 5.88 4.47 5.73
CA ALA A 11 6.43 3.83 4.54
C ALA A 11 7.85 4.32 4.23
N LEU A 12 8.05 5.64 4.22
CA LEU A 12 9.34 6.22 3.85
C LEU A 12 10.43 6.01 4.88
N ASP A 13 10.08 5.52 6.06
CA ASP A 13 11.06 5.11 7.06
C ASP A 13 11.87 3.87 6.60
N ILE A 14 11.29 3.01 5.76
CA ILE A 14 11.94 1.78 5.30
C ILE A 14 12.09 1.64 3.79
N ILE A 15 11.41 2.45 3.00
CA ILE A 15 11.56 2.46 1.53
C ILE A 15 11.91 3.86 1.05
N ASP A 16 12.55 3.94 -0.12
CA ASP A 16 12.84 5.22 -0.76
C ASP A 16 11.67 5.63 -1.69
N LEU A 17 11.79 6.80 -2.30
CA LEU A 17 10.77 7.32 -3.20
C LEU A 17 10.54 6.46 -4.45
N SER A 18 11.49 5.60 -4.80
CA SER A 18 11.34 4.66 -5.91
C SER A 18 10.64 3.36 -5.50
N GLY A 19 10.34 3.19 -4.20
CA GLY A 19 9.72 2.00 -3.67
C GLY A 19 10.69 0.88 -3.31
N GLN A 20 11.99 1.14 -3.42
CA GLN A 20 13.00 0.15 -3.07
C GLN A 20 13.37 0.25 -1.59
N PRO A 21 13.78 -0.86 -0.95
CA PRO A 21 14.24 -0.81 0.42
C PRO A 21 15.36 0.21 0.57
N ARG A 22 15.35 0.96 1.68
CA ARG A 22 16.41 1.92 1.95
C ARG A 22 17.74 1.20 2.14
N LYS A 23 18.78 1.74 1.52
CA LYS A 23 20.12 1.16 1.56
C LYS A 23 20.92 1.59 2.78
N ASP A 24 20.48 2.64 3.46
CA ASP A 24 21.15 3.17 4.63
C ASP A 24 20.78 2.32 5.85
N GLU A 25 21.70 1.45 6.27
CA GLU A 25 21.49 0.68 7.49
C GLU A 25 21.34 1.63 8.67
N GLY A 26 20.32 1.37 9.51
CA GLY A 26 20.05 2.19 10.67
C GLY A 26 19.30 3.49 10.38
N SER A 27 18.85 3.71 9.14
CA SER A 27 18.04 4.89 8.80
C SER A 27 16.60 4.79 9.30
N ALA A 28 16.13 3.59 9.64
CA ALA A 28 14.81 3.39 10.21
C ALA A 28 14.75 4.03 11.60
N ALA A 29 14.01 5.13 11.72
CA ALA A 29 13.97 5.96 12.91
C ALA A 29 12.76 5.72 13.80
N LEU A 30 11.69 5.12 13.25
CA LEU A 30 10.45 4.92 14.00
C LEU A 30 10.54 3.71 14.92
N GLU A 31 10.15 3.89 16.17
CA GLU A 31 10.03 2.82 17.16
C GLU A 31 8.72 2.05 16.94
N SER A 32 8.69 0.80 17.38
CA SER A 32 7.49 -0.05 17.26
C SER A 32 6.23 0.60 17.80
N ALA A 33 6.32 1.23 18.98
CA ALA A 33 5.18 1.89 19.60
C ALA A 33 4.68 3.07 18.78
N GLU A 34 5.60 3.83 18.18
CA GLU A 34 5.25 4.96 17.31
C GLU A 34 4.54 4.46 16.04
N ILE A 35 5.08 3.43 15.42
CA ILE A 35 4.48 2.81 14.22
C ILE A 35 3.06 2.37 14.53
N TRP A 36 2.88 1.66 15.63
CA TRP A 36 1.58 1.13 16.03
C TRP A 36 0.56 2.25 16.26
N THR A 37 0.99 3.32 16.92
CA THR A 37 0.14 4.50 17.18
C THR A 37 -0.23 5.20 15.86
N LEU A 38 0.75 5.40 14.98
CA LEU A 38 0.52 6.06 13.69
C LEU A 38 -0.44 5.25 12.79
N ILE A 39 -0.35 3.93 12.83
CA ILE A 39 -1.27 3.05 12.10
C ILE A 39 -2.68 3.15 12.68
N GLY A 40 -2.81 3.36 13.98
CA GLY A 40 -4.09 3.29 14.69
C GLY A 40 -4.41 1.88 15.17
N GLY A 41 -3.41 1.06 15.42
CA GLY A 41 -3.56 -0.29 15.93
C GLY A 41 -4.31 -1.22 14.97
N TRP A 42 -5.02 -2.18 15.53
CA TRP A 42 -5.77 -3.18 14.73
C TRP A 42 -6.83 -2.55 13.85
N LYS A 43 -7.51 -1.50 14.33
CA LYS A 43 -8.54 -0.80 13.54
C LYS A 43 -7.93 -0.15 12.30
N GLY A 44 -6.74 0.42 12.45
CA GLY A 44 -6.02 1.02 11.33
C GLY A 44 -5.62 -0.03 10.30
N LEU A 45 -5.14 -1.18 10.73
CA LEU A 45 -4.80 -2.28 9.83
C LEU A 45 -6.03 -2.84 9.11
N GLU A 46 -7.16 -2.94 9.81
CA GLU A 46 -8.42 -3.36 9.21
C GLU A 46 -8.87 -2.38 8.13
N ALA A 47 -8.79 -1.08 8.41
CA ALA A 47 -9.14 -0.05 7.43
C ALA A 47 -8.23 -0.12 6.20
N LEU A 48 -6.94 -0.33 6.41
CA LEU A 48 -5.96 -0.48 5.34
C LEU A 48 -6.29 -1.69 4.47
N GLU A 49 -6.60 -2.82 5.09
CA GLU A 49 -6.96 -4.05 4.38
C GLU A 49 -8.24 -3.86 3.56
N ASN A 50 -9.25 -3.20 4.14
CA ASN A 50 -10.49 -2.90 3.43
C ASN A 50 -10.25 -1.95 2.25
N ASN A 51 -9.34 -0.99 2.40
CA ASN A 51 -9.01 -0.06 1.33
C ASN A 51 -8.29 -0.72 0.16
N CYS A 52 -7.61 -1.85 0.40
CA CYS A 52 -6.99 -2.61 -0.69
C CYS A 52 -8.03 -3.04 -1.74
N ALA A 53 -9.21 -3.50 -1.28
CA ALA A 53 -10.28 -3.88 -2.19
C ALA A 53 -10.75 -2.68 -3.03
N VAL A 54 -10.85 -1.51 -2.41
CA VAL A 54 -11.23 -0.27 -3.11
C VAL A 54 -10.19 0.08 -4.18
N LEU A 55 -8.90 -0.01 -3.86
CA LEU A 55 -7.83 0.28 -4.83
C LEU A 55 -7.87 -0.67 -6.02
N ILE A 56 -8.12 -1.96 -5.76
CA ILE A 56 -8.25 -2.97 -6.83
C ILE A 56 -9.45 -2.64 -7.72
N ASP A 57 -10.59 -2.29 -7.12
CA ASP A 57 -11.80 -1.92 -7.87
C ASP A 57 -11.56 -0.69 -8.75
N LEU A 58 -10.85 0.30 -8.22
CA LEU A 58 -10.50 1.51 -8.97
C LEU A 58 -9.63 1.17 -10.19
N ALA A 59 -8.62 0.31 -10.02
CA ALA A 59 -7.78 -0.12 -11.12
C ALA A 59 -8.58 -0.93 -12.15
N PHE A 60 -9.44 -1.82 -11.68
CA PHE A 60 -10.30 -2.61 -12.54
C PHE A 60 -11.21 -1.72 -13.39
N TYR A 61 -11.75 -0.65 -12.81
CA TYR A 61 -12.59 0.31 -13.53
C TYR A 61 -11.84 0.97 -14.70
N VAL A 62 -10.57 1.31 -14.52
CA VAL A 62 -9.74 1.93 -15.56
C VAL A 62 -9.56 1.01 -16.77
N GLN A 63 -9.65 -0.32 -16.58
CA GLN A 63 -9.53 -1.28 -17.67
C GLN A 63 -10.55 -1.07 -18.78
N GLN A 64 -11.68 -0.42 -18.50
CA GLN A 64 -12.73 -0.17 -19.49
C GLN A 64 -12.25 0.67 -20.67
N TRP A 65 -11.28 1.56 -20.46
CA TRP A 65 -10.73 2.40 -21.54
C TRP A 65 -9.21 2.34 -21.66
N TYR A 66 -8.56 1.63 -20.75
CA TYR A 66 -7.10 1.49 -20.74
C TYR A 66 -6.74 0.04 -20.44
N PRO A 67 -6.66 -0.82 -21.49
CA PRO A 67 -6.42 -2.26 -21.29
C PRO A 67 -5.14 -2.61 -20.56
N GLU A 68 -4.12 -1.76 -20.63
CA GLU A 68 -2.85 -1.95 -19.92
C GLU A 68 -3.04 -1.98 -18.39
N ALA A 69 -4.17 -1.48 -17.89
CA ALA A 69 -4.50 -1.52 -16.46
C ALA A 69 -4.65 -2.95 -15.93
N VAL A 70 -4.82 -3.96 -16.79
CA VAL A 70 -4.91 -5.37 -16.36
C VAL A 70 -3.66 -5.78 -15.56
N ALA A 71 -2.47 -5.45 -16.06
CA ALA A 71 -1.23 -5.81 -15.39
C ALA A 71 -1.13 -5.16 -14.00
N THR A 72 -1.49 -3.88 -13.90
CA THR A 72 -1.50 -3.18 -12.61
C THR A 72 -2.50 -3.77 -11.65
N THR A 73 -3.71 -4.11 -12.14
CA THR A 73 -4.75 -4.73 -11.30
C THR A 73 -4.25 -6.05 -10.70
N GLU A 74 -3.60 -6.87 -11.49
CA GLU A 74 -3.04 -8.14 -11.00
C GLU A 74 -1.92 -7.91 -9.97
N GLN A 75 -1.08 -6.92 -10.20
CA GLN A 75 -0.03 -6.55 -9.26
C GLN A 75 -0.62 -6.09 -7.92
N LEU A 76 -1.70 -5.31 -7.96
CA LEU A 76 -2.40 -4.86 -6.76
C LEU A 76 -2.99 -6.03 -5.98
N ARG A 77 -3.52 -7.05 -6.68
CA ARG A 77 -4.05 -8.25 -6.02
C ARG A 77 -2.96 -9.01 -5.28
N LEU A 78 -1.77 -9.13 -5.89
CA LEU A 78 -0.63 -9.76 -5.24
C LEU A 78 -0.19 -8.97 -4.00
N SER A 79 -0.14 -7.66 -4.10
CA SER A 79 0.20 -6.78 -2.98
C SER A 79 -0.80 -6.89 -1.84
N ALA A 80 -2.10 -6.98 -2.16
CA ALA A 80 -3.14 -7.16 -1.14
C ALA A 80 -2.98 -8.49 -0.40
N ARG A 81 -2.61 -9.56 -1.09
CA ARG A 81 -2.33 -10.86 -0.46
C ARG A 81 -1.12 -10.79 0.45
N GLU A 82 -0.10 -10.06 0.05
CA GLU A 82 1.08 -9.84 0.89
C GLU A 82 0.71 -9.11 2.17
N ILE A 83 -0.14 -8.09 2.08
CA ILE A 83 -0.63 -7.37 3.25
C ILE A 83 -1.42 -8.31 4.18
N GLU A 84 -2.32 -9.13 3.63
CA GLU A 84 -3.05 -10.12 4.42
C GLU A 84 -2.12 -11.06 5.16
N TRP A 85 -1.06 -11.51 4.50
CA TRP A 85 -0.06 -12.38 5.11
C TRP A 85 0.65 -11.69 6.27
N HIS A 86 1.08 -10.44 6.09
CA HIS A 86 1.72 -9.66 7.16
C HIS A 86 0.79 -9.51 8.36
N ILE A 87 -0.48 -9.17 8.12
CA ILE A 87 -1.47 -9.00 9.20
C ILE A 87 -1.69 -10.31 9.93
N SER A 88 -1.76 -11.43 9.21
CA SER A 88 -1.90 -12.76 9.81
C SER A 88 -0.72 -13.08 10.72
N ARG A 89 0.50 -12.74 10.30
CA ARG A 89 1.69 -12.94 11.12
C ARG A 89 1.67 -12.08 12.38
N LEU A 90 1.17 -10.86 12.28
CA LEU A 90 0.99 -9.99 13.45
C LEU A 90 0.01 -10.59 14.45
N LYS A 91 -1.10 -11.16 13.99
CA LYS A 91 -2.08 -11.79 14.86
C LYS A 91 -1.49 -12.97 15.62
N ILE A 92 -0.68 -13.78 14.94
CA ILE A 92 0.03 -14.91 15.56
C ILE A 92 1.02 -14.37 16.61
N ALA A 93 1.80 -13.34 16.28
CA ALA A 93 2.75 -12.74 17.19
C ALA A 93 2.06 -12.17 18.43
N HIS A 94 0.90 -11.55 18.25
CA HIS A 94 0.10 -11.03 19.37
C HIS A 94 -0.32 -12.16 20.33
N GLN A 95 -0.76 -13.29 19.79
CA GLN A 95 -1.16 -14.45 20.59
C GLN A 95 -0.01 -15.04 21.40
N THR A 96 1.22 -14.89 20.91
CA THR A 96 2.41 -15.43 21.59
C THR A 96 3.16 -14.38 22.40
N GLY A 97 2.59 -13.16 22.55
CA GLY A 97 3.20 -12.08 23.32
C GLY A 97 4.39 -11.40 22.65
N LYS A 98 4.55 -11.55 21.35
CA LYS A 98 5.69 -11.02 20.58
C LYS A 98 5.31 -9.90 19.61
N LEU A 99 4.17 -9.26 19.81
CA LEU A 99 3.68 -8.25 18.87
C LEU A 99 4.68 -7.10 18.67
N GLU A 100 5.17 -6.52 19.76
CA GLU A 100 6.06 -5.36 19.68
C GLU A 100 7.30 -5.62 18.83
N ASP A 101 7.92 -6.79 19.00
CA ASP A 101 9.14 -7.15 18.29
C ASP A 101 8.91 -7.32 16.78
N THR A 102 7.67 -7.62 16.38
CA THR A 102 7.31 -7.93 15.00
C THR A 102 6.69 -6.77 14.24
N ILE A 103 6.36 -5.67 14.92
CA ILE A 103 5.74 -4.50 14.28
C ILE A 103 6.56 -3.98 13.10
N PRO A 104 7.88 -3.73 13.20
CA PRO A 104 8.65 -3.27 12.05
C PRO A 104 8.69 -4.28 10.91
N MET A 105 8.67 -5.58 11.22
CA MET A 105 8.76 -6.66 10.24
C MET A 105 7.46 -6.85 9.46
N TYR A 106 6.32 -6.68 10.11
CA TYR A 106 5.04 -7.01 9.49
C TYR A 106 4.11 -5.81 9.35
N ALA A 107 3.89 -5.04 10.41
CA ALA A 107 2.98 -3.90 10.35
C ALA A 107 3.53 -2.79 9.45
N GLN A 108 4.78 -2.41 9.64
CA GLN A 108 5.41 -1.36 8.83
C GLN A 108 5.51 -1.76 7.37
N ARG A 109 5.83 -3.03 7.09
CA ARG A 109 5.90 -3.53 5.71
C ARG A 109 4.53 -3.57 5.05
N ALA A 110 3.49 -3.93 5.79
CA ALA A 110 2.13 -3.88 5.27
C ALA A 110 1.76 -2.45 4.86
N VAL A 111 2.11 -1.47 5.69
CA VAL A 111 1.84 -0.06 5.37
C VAL A 111 2.66 0.40 4.16
N ALA A 112 3.93 0.00 4.07
CA ALA A 112 4.77 0.35 2.92
C ALA A 112 4.21 -0.23 1.62
N THR A 113 3.77 -1.49 1.64
CA THR A 113 3.13 -2.12 0.48
C THR A 113 1.85 -1.37 0.09
N TYR A 114 1.03 -1.02 1.06
CA TYR A 114 -0.18 -0.25 0.83
C TYR A 114 0.12 1.13 0.23
N TYR A 115 1.13 1.81 0.74
CA TYR A 115 1.57 3.11 0.20
C TYR A 115 1.91 3.00 -1.29
N LEU A 116 2.67 1.96 -1.67
CA LEU A 116 3.02 1.72 -3.07
C LEU A 116 1.79 1.41 -3.92
N MET A 117 0.81 0.68 -3.38
CA MET A 117 -0.46 0.42 -4.06
C MET A 117 -1.18 1.73 -4.37
N THR A 118 -1.26 2.65 -3.42
CA THR A 118 -1.91 3.95 -3.64
C THR A 118 -1.23 4.74 -4.74
N ARG A 119 0.10 4.72 -4.79
CA ARG A 119 0.87 5.40 -5.82
C ARG A 119 0.66 4.77 -7.20
N GLN A 120 0.59 3.44 -7.25
CA GLN A 120 0.31 2.72 -8.49
C GLN A 120 -1.06 3.08 -9.07
N VAL A 121 -2.07 3.19 -8.21
CA VAL A 121 -3.43 3.56 -8.65
C VAL A 121 -3.45 5.00 -9.17
N VAL A 122 -2.81 5.93 -8.47
CA VAL A 122 -2.72 7.33 -8.92
C VAL A 122 -2.05 7.40 -10.29
N ALA A 123 -0.90 6.73 -10.45
CA ALA A 123 -0.19 6.70 -11.73
C ALA A 123 -1.05 6.08 -12.84
N LEU A 124 -1.79 5.02 -12.51
CA LEU A 124 -2.67 4.35 -13.47
C LEU A 124 -3.78 5.28 -13.96
N TYR A 125 -4.38 6.06 -13.06
CA TYR A 125 -5.41 7.03 -13.44
C TYR A 125 -4.85 8.14 -14.32
N GLU A 126 -3.66 8.62 -14.04
CA GLU A 126 -3.01 9.62 -14.87
C GLU A 126 -2.76 9.08 -16.28
N GLN A 127 -2.23 7.87 -16.40
CA GLN A 127 -1.98 7.21 -17.68
C GLN A 127 -3.28 6.92 -18.42
N GLY A 128 -4.30 6.43 -17.71
CA GLY A 128 -5.61 6.15 -18.28
C GLY A 128 -6.31 7.39 -18.81
N ASN A 129 -6.18 8.51 -18.12
CA ASN A 129 -6.76 9.79 -18.56
C ASN A 129 -6.09 10.30 -19.84
N VAL A 130 -4.78 10.18 -19.94
CA VAL A 130 -4.04 10.55 -21.16
C VAL A 130 -4.51 9.69 -22.34
N ALA A 131 -4.65 8.38 -22.12
CA ALA A 131 -5.14 7.45 -23.15
C ALA A 131 -6.57 7.80 -23.59
N MET A 132 -7.44 8.13 -22.65
CA MET A 132 -8.82 8.53 -22.93
C MET A 132 -8.86 9.82 -23.75
N LEU A 133 -8.05 10.83 -23.42
CA LEU A 133 -7.98 12.08 -24.16
C LEU A 133 -7.49 11.87 -25.58
N ALA A 134 -6.47 11.02 -25.76
CA ALA A 134 -5.95 10.69 -27.09
C ALA A 134 -7.02 10.03 -27.96
N GLU A 135 -7.79 9.11 -27.38
CA GLU A 135 -8.89 8.43 -28.07
C GLU A 135 -10.00 9.40 -28.44
N LEU A 136 -10.36 10.31 -27.53
CA LEU A 136 -11.38 11.32 -27.76
C LEU A 136 -10.96 12.26 -28.90
N GLN A 137 -9.71 12.72 -28.88
CA GLN A 137 -9.19 13.61 -29.94
C GLN A 137 -9.19 12.94 -31.31
N ARG A 138 -8.97 11.62 -31.36
CA ARG A 138 -9.00 10.88 -32.60
C ARG A 138 -10.41 10.80 -33.19
N VAL A 139 -11.42 10.74 -32.34
CA VAL A 139 -12.82 10.56 -32.75
C VAL A 139 -13.47 11.88 -33.16
N ILE A 140 -13.06 13.00 -32.57
CA ILE A 140 -13.63 14.32 -32.87
C ILE A 140 -12.82 15.08 -33.91
#